data_9c456d43c4e82a17755c16af583909bb
#
_entry.id   9c456d43c4e82a17755c16af583909bb
#
_cell.length_a   1.000
_cell.length_b   1.000
_cell.length_c   1.000
_cell.angle_alpha   90.00
_cell.angle_beta   90.00
_cell.angle_gamma   90.00
#
_symmetry.space_group_name_H-M   'P 1'
#
loop_
_entity.id
_entity.type
_entity.pdbx_description
1 polymer ?
#
loop_
_entity_poly.entity_id
_entity_poly.type
_entity_poly.pdbx_seq_one_letter_code
_entity_poly.pdbx_strand_id
1 'polypeptide(L)'
;VTLTSGTGAGQSRFIDDYVASTKVATVYPNWTTAPDSSTGYKVEAFSAASVNEFAQVDTTFGRARYVEFVSATVMKAVTEVPFFDTSGVVAGNWKSEHGYEDVWSNNRGWPKSATFHEGRLYFGGSKSRPNTIWGSRVIDFFNFDPGTGLDDEGVEATINTNQLNSIVSVIAGADLRIFTTGGEFVVIQSEDSPVTPATFLIRPQTRLGAKPGVPIEDLNGASVFVQRQGKAINAFQFGSGTNSYQVQQ
;
A
#
# COMPACT_ATOMS: atom_id res chain seq x y z
N VAL A 1 -9.08 -8.38 -20.37
CA VAL A 1 -9.58 -8.27 -21.76
C VAL A 1 -8.45 -7.81 -22.67
N THR A 2 -8.30 -8.48 -23.83
CA THR A 2 -7.31 -8.14 -24.85
C THR A 2 -8.04 -7.74 -26.14
N LEU A 3 -7.66 -6.59 -26.72
CA LEU A 3 -8.18 -6.14 -28.00
C LEU A 3 -7.41 -6.86 -29.13
N THR A 4 -8.13 -7.62 -29.96
CA THR A 4 -7.52 -8.54 -30.94
C THR A 4 -7.47 -7.96 -32.35
N SER A 5 -8.35 -7.01 -32.67
CA SER A 5 -8.42 -6.37 -33.98
C SER A 5 -9.11 -4.99 -33.90
N GLY A 6 -9.04 -4.19 -34.96
CA GLY A 6 -9.67 -2.87 -35.01
C GLY A 6 -8.97 -1.82 -34.18
N THR A 7 -9.70 -0.79 -33.80
CA THR A 7 -9.18 0.36 -33.04
C THR A 7 -8.65 -0.10 -31.67
N GLY A 8 -7.41 0.26 -31.36
CA GLY A 8 -6.75 -0.11 -30.11
C GLY A 8 -6.20 -1.53 -30.04
N ALA A 9 -6.18 -2.29 -31.15
CA ALA A 9 -5.67 -3.66 -31.19
C ALA A 9 -4.27 -3.79 -30.54
N GLY A 10 -4.04 -4.92 -29.86
CA GLY A 10 -2.79 -5.20 -29.14
C GLY A 10 -2.77 -4.70 -27.70
N GLN A 11 -3.74 -3.92 -27.26
CA GLN A 11 -3.83 -3.52 -25.87
C GLN A 11 -4.49 -4.61 -25.02
N SER A 12 -3.95 -4.81 -23.82
CA SER A 12 -4.56 -5.69 -22.79
C SER A 12 -4.85 -4.87 -21.55
N ARG A 13 -5.98 -5.11 -20.90
CA ARG A 13 -6.40 -4.47 -19.65
C ARG A 13 -7.06 -5.48 -18.74
N PHE A 14 -6.99 -5.22 -17.46
CA PHE A 14 -7.78 -5.95 -16.48
C PHE A 14 -9.22 -5.46 -16.48
N ILE A 15 -10.14 -6.35 -16.22
CA ILE A 15 -11.53 -5.98 -15.94
C ILE A 15 -11.63 -5.78 -14.45
N ASP A 16 -11.81 -4.54 -14.02
CA ASP A 16 -11.95 -4.14 -12.63
C ASP A 16 -13.38 -4.35 -12.13
N ASP A 17 -14.37 -4.06 -12.98
CA ASP A 17 -15.78 -4.28 -12.69
C ASP A 17 -16.54 -4.68 -13.95
N TYR A 18 -17.62 -5.44 -13.77
CA TYR A 18 -18.51 -5.84 -14.86
C TYR A 18 -20.00 -5.78 -14.44
N VAL A 19 -20.73 -4.88 -15.06
CA VAL A 19 -22.18 -4.74 -14.85
C VAL A 19 -22.93 -5.61 -15.85
N ALA A 20 -23.39 -6.79 -15.43
CA ALA A 20 -24.03 -7.77 -16.29
C ALA A 20 -25.30 -7.27 -16.99
N SER A 21 -26.10 -6.42 -16.33
CA SER A 21 -27.33 -5.85 -16.88
C SER A 21 -27.10 -4.92 -18.08
N THR A 22 -26.01 -4.15 -18.05
CA THR A 22 -25.63 -3.21 -19.10
C THR A 22 -24.54 -3.77 -20.03
N LYS A 23 -23.91 -4.90 -19.65
CA LYS A 23 -22.77 -5.49 -20.33
C LYS A 23 -21.58 -4.54 -20.44
N VAL A 24 -21.44 -3.66 -19.46
CA VAL A 24 -20.32 -2.71 -19.37
C VAL A 24 -19.23 -3.28 -18.49
N ALA A 25 -18.00 -3.29 -18.99
CA ALA A 25 -16.79 -3.62 -18.24
C ALA A 25 -16.01 -2.33 -17.95
N THR A 26 -15.69 -2.10 -16.70
CA THR A 26 -14.68 -1.10 -16.30
C THR A 26 -13.33 -1.76 -16.34
N VAL A 27 -12.34 -1.10 -16.92
CA VAL A 27 -10.99 -1.67 -17.10
C VAL A 27 -9.93 -0.78 -16.45
N TYR A 28 -8.86 -1.43 -15.99
CA TYR A 28 -7.70 -0.75 -15.42
C TYR A 28 -6.39 -1.33 -15.99
N PRO A 29 -5.37 -0.50 -16.24
CA PRO A 29 -5.45 0.96 -16.40
C PRO A 29 -6.33 1.35 -17.60
N ASN A 30 -6.67 2.62 -17.73
CA ASN A 30 -7.48 3.10 -18.85
C ASN A 30 -6.86 2.75 -20.21
N TRP A 31 -7.71 2.61 -21.22
CA TRP A 31 -7.24 2.41 -22.59
C TRP A 31 -6.36 3.58 -23.04
N THR A 32 -5.22 3.27 -23.64
CA THR A 32 -4.39 4.27 -24.30
C THR A 32 -5.08 4.78 -25.58
N THR A 33 -5.71 3.84 -26.30
CA THR A 33 -6.60 4.13 -27.44
C THR A 33 -7.92 3.45 -27.14
N ALA A 34 -8.98 4.24 -26.94
CA ALA A 34 -10.29 3.71 -26.61
C ALA A 34 -10.82 2.81 -27.75
N PRO A 35 -11.33 1.61 -27.45
CA PRO A 35 -11.96 0.73 -28.44
C PRO A 35 -13.25 1.35 -29.00
N ASP A 36 -13.61 0.98 -30.19
CA ASP A 36 -14.84 1.36 -30.85
C ASP A 36 -15.60 0.15 -31.40
N SER A 37 -16.64 0.35 -32.17
CA SER A 37 -17.47 -0.73 -32.75
C SER A 37 -16.73 -1.64 -33.74
N SER A 38 -15.53 -1.26 -34.21
CA SER A 38 -14.69 -2.09 -35.09
C SER A 38 -13.76 -3.03 -34.31
N THR A 39 -13.68 -2.83 -32.99
CA THR A 39 -12.72 -3.53 -32.15
C THR A 39 -13.17 -4.95 -31.82
N GLY A 40 -12.39 -5.92 -32.24
CA GLY A 40 -12.52 -7.31 -31.76
C GLY A 40 -11.79 -7.49 -30.45
N TYR A 41 -12.34 -8.28 -29.55
CA TYR A 41 -11.73 -8.55 -28.24
C TYR A 41 -11.91 -10.00 -27.81
N LYS A 42 -11.04 -10.44 -26.89
CA LYS A 42 -11.19 -11.68 -26.13
C LYS A 42 -11.12 -11.39 -24.65
N VAL A 43 -11.86 -12.12 -23.86
CA VAL A 43 -11.78 -12.09 -22.40
C VAL A 43 -11.18 -13.43 -21.97
N GLU A 44 -10.10 -13.36 -21.23
CA GLU A 44 -9.43 -14.51 -20.61
C GLU A 44 -9.46 -14.32 -19.12
N ALA A 45 -9.72 -15.37 -18.35
CA ALA A 45 -9.64 -15.32 -16.90
C ALA A 45 -8.19 -15.04 -16.47
N PHE A 46 -7.23 -15.70 -17.15
CA PHE A 46 -5.80 -15.54 -16.88
C PHE A 46 -5.01 -15.30 -18.16
N SER A 47 -3.85 -14.67 -17.99
CA SER A 47 -2.82 -14.51 -19.02
C SER A 47 -1.44 -14.72 -18.40
N ALA A 48 -0.38 -14.72 -19.21
CA ALA A 48 0.99 -14.75 -18.69
C ALA A 48 1.31 -13.51 -17.83
N ALA A 49 0.59 -12.41 -18.03
CA ALA A 49 0.72 -11.20 -17.19
C ALA A 49 0.13 -11.36 -15.78
N SER A 50 -0.73 -12.38 -15.57
CA SER A 50 -1.29 -12.68 -14.25
C SER A 50 -0.28 -13.37 -13.30
N VAL A 51 0.91 -13.70 -13.76
CA VAL A 51 1.98 -14.19 -12.88
C VAL A 51 2.39 -13.10 -11.91
N ASN A 52 2.46 -13.43 -10.62
CA ASN A 52 2.63 -12.56 -9.45
C ASN A 52 1.36 -11.82 -8.97
N GLU A 53 0.22 -11.99 -9.62
CA GLU A 53 -1.07 -11.62 -9.04
C GLU A 53 -1.52 -12.66 -8.01
N PHE A 54 -2.58 -12.35 -7.30
CA PHE A 54 -3.08 -13.18 -6.22
C PHE A 54 -4.51 -13.65 -6.47
N ALA A 55 -4.80 -14.90 -6.07
CA ALA A 55 -6.16 -15.34 -5.83
C ALA A 55 -6.51 -15.12 -4.37
N GLN A 56 -7.59 -14.43 -4.11
CA GLN A 56 -8.14 -14.22 -2.78
C GLN A 56 -9.58 -14.74 -2.73
N VAL A 57 -9.94 -15.39 -1.61
CA VAL A 57 -11.31 -15.86 -1.34
C VAL A 57 -11.92 -14.94 -0.29
N ASP A 58 -13.01 -14.26 -0.66
CA ASP A 58 -13.63 -13.18 0.13
C ASP A 58 -14.09 -13.59 1.53
N THR A 59 -14.35 -14.88 1.76
CA THR A 59 -14.92 -15.35 3.03
C THR A 59 -13.91 -16.00 3.98
N THR A 60 -12.65 -16.19 3.57
CA THR A 60 -11.74 -17.08 4.32
C THR A 60 -10.29 -16.61 4.38
N PHE A 61 -9.97 -15.37 4.23
CA PHE A 61 -8.61 -14.80 4.30
C PHE A 61 -7.51 -15.57 3.53
N GLY A 62 -7.86 -16.65 2.84
CA GLY A 62 -6.92 -17.46 2.09
C GLY A 62 -6.41 -16.70 0.86
N ARG A 63 -5.08 -16.71 0.65
CA ARG A 63 -4.45 -16.06 -0.49
C ARG A 63 -3.39 -16.93 -1.10
N ALA A 64 -3.40 -17.02 -2.43
CA ALA A 64 -2.37 -17.71 -3.19
C ALA A 64 -1.82 -16.82 -4.30
N ARG A 65 -0.51 -16.75 -4.44
CA ARG A 65 0.16 -16.01 -5.50
C ARG A 65 0.35 -16.89 -6.74
N TYR A 66 -0.04 -16.40 -7.89
CA TYR A 66 0.17 -17.09 -9.17
C TYR A 66 1.66 -17.10 -9.53
N VAL A 67 2.20 -18.30 -9.81
CA VAL A 67 3.62 -18.49 -10.13
C VAL A 67 3.86 -18.96 -11.55
N GLU A 68 2.88 -19.57 -12.19
CA GLU A 68 3.01 -20.08 -13.56
C GLU A 68 1.67 -20.03 -14.30
N PHE A 69 1.68 -19.44 -15.48
CA PHE A 69 0.55 -19.48 -16.39
C PHE A 69 0.52 -20.81 -17.16
N VAL A 70 -0.56 -21.55 -17.05
CA VAL A 70 -0.76 -22.82 -17.76
C VAL A 70 -1.70 -22.63 -18.95
N SER A 71 -2.84 -21.97 -18.73
CA SER A 71 -3.81 -21.66 -19.78
C SER A 71 -4.73 -20.52 -19.34
N ALA A 72 -5.60 -20.03 -20.24
CA ALA A 72 -6.56 -18.98 -19.95
C ALA A 72 -7.50 -19.26 -18.76
N THR A 73 -7.58 -20.51 -18.32
CA THR A 73 -8.45 -20.95 -17.21
C THR A 73 -7.70 -21.63 -16.06
N VAL A 74 -6.37 -21.76 -16.18
CA VAL A 74 -5.55 -22.50 -15.21
C VAL A 74 -4.27 -21.73 -14.90
N MET A 75 -4.05 -21.45 -13.63
CA MET A 75 -2.80 -20.96 -13.06
C MET A 75 -2.27 -21.94 -12.03
N LYS A 76 -0.94 -22.09 -11.93
CA LYS A 76 -0.33 -22.63 -10.73
C LYS A 76 -0.09 -21.50 -9.74
N ALA A 77 -0.36 -21.77 -8.48
CA ALA A 77 -0.20 -20.80 -7.42
C ALA A 77 0.50 -21.41 -6.19
N VAL A 78 1.16 -20.57 -5.44
CA VAL A 78 1.71 -20.90 -4.11
C VAL A 78 0.85 -20.25 -3.06
N THR A 79 0.35 -21.03 -2.13
CA THR A 79 -0.43 -20.51 -1.00
C THR A 79 0.48 -19.73 -0.07
N GLU A 80 0.19 -18.44 0.13
CA GLU A 80 0.90 -17.56 1.07
C GLU A 80 0.13 -17.45 2.39
N VAL A 81 -1.20 -17.38 2.30
CA VAL A 81 -2.09 -17.45 3.47
C VAL A 81 -2.98 -18.67 3.29
N PRO A 82 -2.99 -19.61 4.26
CA PRO A 82 -3.77 -20.84 4.15
C PRO A 82 -5.25 -20.56 3.91
N PHE A 83 -5.85 -21.31 2.99
CA PHE A 83 -7.30 -21.33 2.83
C PHE A 83 -7.94 -22.11 3.97
N PHE A 84 -9.18 -21.75 4.34
CA PHE A 84 -9.90 -22.38 5.42
C PHE A 84 -10.15 -23.89 5.19
N ASP A 85 -10.42 -24.25 3.95
CA ASP A 85 -10.60 -25.63 3.53
C ASP A 85 -10.10 -25.85 2.08
N THR A 86 -10.20 -27.08 1.60
CA THR A 86 -9.82 -27.47 0.24
C THR A 86 -11.03 -27.60 -0.70
N SER A 87 -12.21 -27.18 -0.28
CA SER A 87 -13.42 -27.21 -1.10
C SER A 87 -13.29 -26.26 -2.26
N GLY A 88 -13.94 -26.61 -3.37
CA GLY A 88 -14.01 -25.71 -4.51
C GLY A 88 -14.76 -24.43 -4.18
N VAL A 89 -14.20 -23.29 -4.49
CA VAL A 89 -14.84 -21.99 -4.27
C VAL A 89 -15.85 -21.73 -5.36
N VAL A 90 -17.07 -21.34 -4.98
CA VAL A 90 -18.14 -20.99 -5.92
C VAL A 90 -17.74 -19.73 -6.71
N ALA A 91 -18.07 -19.70 -8.00
CA ALA A 91 -17.84 -18.51 -8.83
C ALA A 91 -18.47 -17.26 -8.20
N GLY A 92 -17.72 -16.19 -8.10
CA GLY A 92 -18.11 -14.94 -7.43
C GLY A 92 -17.64 -14.80 -5.99
N ASN A 93 -17.15 -15.90 -5.36
CA ASN A 93 -16.61 -15.85 -4.00
C ASN A 93 -15.07 -15.79 -3.99
N TRP A 94 -14.46 -15.59 -5.11
CA TRP A 94 -13.03 -15.35 -5.24
C TRP A 94 -12.75 -14.25 -6.26
N LYS A 95 -11.65 -13.58 -6.09
CA LYS A 95 -11.18 -12.54 -7.02
C LYS A 95 -9.70 -12.73 -7.32
N SER A 96 -9.28 -12.23 -8.47
CA SER A 96 -7.88 -12.03 -8.78
C SER A 96 -7.50 -10.61 -8.40
N GLU A 97 -6.43 -10.47 -7.64
CA GLU A 97 -5.92 -9.18 -7.19
C GLU A 97 -4.55 -8.92 -7.81
N HIS A 98 -4.33 -7.67 -8.24
CA HIS A 98 -3.06 -7.28 -8.84
C HIS A 98 -1.93 -7.11 -7.81
N GLY A 99 -2.27 -7.14 -6.53
CA GLY A 99 -1.34 -6.78 -5.47
C GLY A 99 -0.88 -5.31 -5.59
N TYR A 100 0.17 -4.95 -4.85
CA TYR A 100 0.69 -3.58 -4.84
C TYR A 100 1.73 -3.27 -5.93
N GLU A 101 1.92 -4.11 -6.93
CA GLU A 101 2.84 -3.83 -8.04
C GLU A 101 2.51 -2.53 -8.78
N ASP A 102 1.24 -2.15 -8.84
CA ASP A 102 0.83 -0.86 -9.37
C ASP A 102 1.28 0.33 -8.52
N VAL A 103 1.56 0.11 -7.24
CA VAL A 103 2.05 1.13 -6.30
C VAL A 103 3.57 1.08 -6.19
N TRP A 104 4.15 -0.11 -6.12
CA TRP A 104 5.58 -0.35 -5.96
C TRP A 104 6.13 -1.18 -7.12
N SER A 105 7.11 -0.64 -7.81
CA SER A 105 7.78 -1.30 -8.93
C SER A 105 9.13 -0.63 -9.20
N ASN A 106 9.94 -1.20 -10.08
CA ASN A 106 11.19 -0.59 -10.51
C ASN A 106 10.99 0.82 -11.11
N ASN A 107 9.87 1.06 -11.77
CA ASN A 107 9.56 2.36 -12.35
C ASN A 107 8.98 3.33 -11.32
N ARG A 108 8.09 2.86 -10.44
CA ARG A 108 7.40 3.67 -9.43
C ARG A 108 8.19 3.82 -8.14
N GLY A 109 9.20 2.98 -7.96
CA GLY A 109 10.04 2.91 -6.77
C GLY A 109 9.45 2.04 -5.67
N TRP A 110 10.32 1.59 -4.81
CA TRP A 110 10.01 0.78 -3.62
C TRP A 110 9.89 1.66 -2.38
N PRO A 111 9.25 1.18 -1.31
CA PRO A 111 9.21 1.90 -0.04
C PRO A 111 10.61 2.21 0.48
N LYS A 112 10.77 3.39 1.06
CA LYS A 112 12.06 3.86 1.58
C LYS A 112 12.31 3.45 3.02
N SER A 113 11.25 3.16 3.75
CA SER A 113 11.31 2.81 5.16
C SER A 113 10.30 1.73 5.47
N ALA A 114 10.64 0.87 6.42
CA ALA A 114 9.79 -0.18 6.94
C ALA A 114 9.89 -0.25 8.46
N THR A 115 8.78 -0.47 9.14
CA THR A 115 8.76 -0.71 10.59
C THR A 115 7.54 -1.54 10.98
N PHE A 116 7.65 -2.29 12.09
CA PHE A 116 6.49 -2.93 12.71
C PHE A 116 5.97 -2.04 13.83
N HIS A 117 4.66 -1.89 13.88
CA HIS A 117 3.98 -1.17 14.95
C HIS A 117 2.58 -1.75 15.14
N GLU A 118 2.23 -2.12 16.37
CA GLU A 118 0.89 -2.60 16.75
C GLU A 118 0.29 -3.66 15.84
N GLY A 119 1.03 -4.72 15.61
CA GLY A 119 0.57 -5.85 14.81
C GLY A 119 0.45 -5.58 13.32
N ARG A 120 0.99 -4.46 12.82
CA ARG A 120 1.04 -4.12 11.41
C ARG A 120 2.48 -3.89 10.94
N LEU A 121 2.76 -4.21 9.67
CA LEU A 121 3.96 -3.78 8.97
C LEU A 121 3.65 -2.46 8.25
N TYR A 122 4.41 -1.41 8.54
CA TYR A 122 4.28 -0.12 7.87
C TYR A 122 5.39 0.10 6.88
N PHE A 123 5.04 0.64 5.72
CA PHE A 123 5.96 1.14 4.71
C PHE A 123 5.76 2.63 4.49
N GLY A 124 6.84 3.36 4.29
CA GLY A 124 6.80 4.81 4.08
C GLY A 124 7.48 5.26 2.80
N GLY A 125 6.77 6.06 2.02
CA GLY A 125 7.24 6.78 0.84
C GLY A 125 7.86 5.93 -0.26
N SER A 126 7.48 6.19 -1.48
CA SER A 126 8.11 5.63 -2.68
C SER A 126 8.51 6.76 -3.65
N LYS A 127 9.09 6.43 -4.77
CA LYS A 127 9.44 7.43 -5.80
C LYS A 127 8.20 8.10 -6.37
N SER A 128 7.14 7.34 -6.66
CA SER A 128 5.90 7.86 -7.24
C SER A 128 4.95 8.45 -6.21
N ARG A 129 5.00 7.97 -4.96
CA ARG A 129 4.18 8.42 -3.83
C ARG A 129 5.05 8.73 -2.61
N PRO A 130 5.81 9.84 -2.66
CA PRO A 130 6.84 10.12 -1.66
C PRO A 130 6.30 10.45 -0.27
N ASN A 131 5.04 10.85 -0.16
CA ASN A 131 4.37 11.29 1.06
C ASN A 131 3.28 10.33 1.54
N THR A 132 3.24 9.11 1.02
CA THR A 132 2.26 8.09 1.39
C THR A 132 2.87 7.07 2.34
N ILE A 133 2.09 6.65 3.32
CA ILE A 133 2.37 5.54 4.23
C ILE A 133 1.34 4.44 4.01
N TRP A 134 1.79 3.20 4.06
CA TRP A 134 0.96 2.01 3.95
C TRP A 134 1.14 1.15 5.18
N GLY A 135 0.06 0.67 5.75
CA GLY A 135 0.05 -0.30 6.84
C GLY A 135 -0.60 -1.60 6.37
N SER A 136 0.00 -2.73 6.71
CA SER A 136 -0.59 -4.04 6.45
C SER A 136 -1.89 -4.26 7.22
N ARG A 137 -2.64 -5.30 6.90
CA ARG A 137 -3.67 -5.84 7.78
C ARG A 137 -3.05 -6.26 9.11
N VAL A 138 -3.88 -6.30 10.16
CA VAL A 138 -3.45 -6.73 11.50
C VAL A 138 -3.01 -8.19 11.45
N ILE A 139 -1.76 -8.45 11.87
CA ILE A 139 -1.11 -9.79 11.91
C ILE A 139 -0.89 -10.43 10.53
N ASP A 140 -1.43 -9.88 9.46
CA ASP A 140 -1.15 -10.31 8.07
C ASP A 140 -0.22 -9.30 7.39
N PHE A 141 1.08 -9.41 7.67
CA PHE A 141 2.11 -8.42 7.32
C PHE A 141 2.40 -8.26 5.83
N PHE A 142 1.92 -9.17 5.00
CA PHE A 142 2.11 -9.11 3.55
C PHE A 142 0.85 -8.71 2.79
N ASN A 143 -0.23 -8.43 3.50
CA ASN A 143 -1.50 -7.99 2.93
C ASN A 143 -1.73 -6.50 3.23
N PHE A 144 -1.66 -5.68 2.19
CA PHE A 144 -1.86 -4.22 2.26
C PHE A 144 -3.19 -3.80 1.64
N ASP A 145 -4.13 -4.74 1.44
CA ASP A 145 -5.45 -4.43 0.93
C ASP A 145 -6.22 -3.56 1.93
N PRO A 146 -6.58 -2.32 1.57
CA PRO A 146 -7.38 -1.46 2.43
C PRO A 146 -8.84 -1.92 2.55
N GLY A 147 -9.28 -2.87 1.71
CA GLY A 147 -10.60 -3.47 1.74
C GLY A 147 -11.73 -2.42 1.75
N THR A 148 -12.61 -2.56 2.73
CA THR A 148 -13.76 -1.66 2.95
C THR A 148 -13.53 -0.66 4.09
N GLY A 149 -12.36 -0.68 4.72
CA GLY A 149 -12.00 0.20 5.84
C GLY A 149 -12.39 -0.34 7.21
N LEU A 150 -12.46 -1.68 7.36
CA LEU A 150 -12.64 -2.31 8.67
C LEU A 150 -11.38 -2.16 9.53
N ASP A 151 -11.53 -2.30 10.84
CA ASP A 151 -10.48 -2.01 11.82
C ASP A 151 -9.21 -2.86 11.64
N ASP A 152 -9.33 -4.07 11.14
CA ASP A 152 -8.23 -5.00 10.88
C ASP A 152 -7.63 -4.89 9.47
N GLU A 153 -8.27 -4.14 8.57
CA GLU A 153 -7.84 -3.99 7.17
C GLU A 153 -6.63 -3.06 7.01
N GLY A 154 -6.03 -3.09 5.80
CA GLY A 154 -4.84 -2.30 5.48
C GLY A 154 -5.10 -0.79 5.56
N VAL A 155 -4.04 -0.04 5.84
CA VAL A 155 -4.07 1.42 5.92
C VAL A 155 -3.32 2.00 4.72
N GLU A 156 -3.92 2.94 4.02
CA GLU A 156 -3.22 3.81 3.08
C GLU A 156 -3.51 5.27 3.43
N ALA A 157 -2.49 6.03 3.80
CA ALA A 157 -2.65 7.43 4.16
C ALA A 157 -1.57 8.30 3.52
N THR A 158 -1.98 9.48 3.06
CA THR A 158 -1.08 10.44 2.42
C THR A 158 -0.98 11.70 3.28
N ILE A 159 0.26 12.12 3.56
CA ILE A 159 0.52 13.38 4.26
C ILE A 159 0.08 14.53 3.36
N ASN A 160 -0.96 15.23 3.79
CA ASN A 160 -1.51 16.39 3.10
C ASN A 160 -1.13 17.67 3.84
N THR A 161 -0.14 18.38 3.32
CA THR A 161 0.33 19.65 3.87
C THR A 161 0.68 20.61 2.74
N ASN A 162 0.83 21.89 3.06
CA ASN A 162 1.23 22.93 2.10
C ASN A 162 2.72 22.83 1.67
N GLN A 163 3.42 21.80 2.08
CA GLN A 163 4.84 21.57 1.74
C GLN A 163 5.00 20.18 1.10
N LEU A 164 5.96 20.08 0.19
CA LEU A 164 6.35 18.79 -0.38
C LEU A 164 7.14 18.00 0.67
N ASN A 165 6.50 17.00 1.25
CA ASN A 165 7.08 16.13 2.29
C ASN A 165 7.38 14.75 1.69
N SER A 166 8.65 14.46 1.43
CA SER A 166 9.04 13.09 1.11
C SER A 166 9.38 12.36 2.39
N ILE A 167 8.75 11.22 2.65
CA ILE A 167 9.07 10.38 3.80
C ILE A 167 10.51 9.90 3.68
N VAL A 168 11.27 10.09 4.76
CA VAL A 168 12.65 9.64 4.92
C VAL A 168 12.68 8.36 5.73
N SER A 169 11.95 8.35 6.85
CA SER A 169 11.86 7.19 7.75
C SER A 169 10.53 7.16 8.50
N VAL A 170 10.11 5.96 8.84
CA VAL A 170 9.00 5.68 9.75
C VAL A 170 9.54 4.84 10.89
N ILE A 171 9.29 5.26 12.12
CA ILE A 171 9.85 4.65 13.33
C ILE A 171 8.74 4.35 14.32
N ALA A 172 8.69 3.12 14.79
CA ALA A 172 7.79 2.71 15.87
C ALA A 172 8.34 3.15 17.23
N GLY A 173 7.43 3.52 18.10
CA GLY A 173 7.67 3.82 19.49
C GLY A 173 6.38 3.66 20.26
N ALA A 174 6.13 4.50 21.27
CA ALA A 174 4.80 4.62 21.86
C ALA A 174 3.78 5.04 20.79
N ASP A 175 4.18 5.97 19.93
CA ASP A 175 3.45 6.39 18.74
C ASP A 175 4.26 6.06 17.48
N LEU A 176 3.58 5.99 16.32
CA LEU A 176 4.23 5.85 15.03
C LEU A 176 4.75 7.23 14.56
N ARG A 177 6.07 7.37 14.50
CA ARG A 177 6.75 8.63 14.15
C ARG A 177 7.16 8.63 12.69
N ILE A 178 6.87 9.69 11.96
CA ILE A 178 7.12 9.82 10.52
C ILE A 178 8.04 11.02 10.29
N PHE A 179 9.22 10.76 9.79
CA PHE A 179 10.21 11.78 9.44
C PHE A 179 10.18 12.04 7.94
N THR A 180 10.04 13.31 7.58
CA THR A 180 10.00 13.73 6.17
C THR A 180 11.07 14.78 5.88
N THR A 181 11.26 15.11 4.63
CA THR A 181 12.16 16.20 4.23
C THR A 181 11.68 17.58 4.65
N GLY A 182 10.41 17.75 5.02
CA GLY A 182 9.82 19.04 5.36
C GLY A 182 9.39 19.17 6.80
N GLY A 183 9.34 18.10 7.57
CA GLY A 183 8.93 18.12 8.97
C GLY A 183 8.76 16.73 9.56
N GLU A 184 8.45 16.69 10.84
CA GLU A 184 8.23 15.52 11.66
C GLU A 184 6.75 15.41 12.00
N PHE A 185 6.21 14.21 11.83
CA PHE A 185 4.80 13.89 12.06
C PHE A 185 4.68 12.70 12.99
N VAL A 186 3.52 12.58 13.61
CA VAL A 186 3.18 11.45 14.47
C VAL A 186 1.77 10.99 14.15
N VAL A 187 1.56 9.68 14.13
CA VAL A 187 0.24 9.09 14.24
C VAL A 187 0.00 8.88 15.73
N ILE A 188 -0.81 9.77 16.31
CA ILE A 188 -1.10 9.73 17.73
C ILE A 188 -2.11 8.65 18.00
N GLN A 189 -1.77 7.80 18.93
CA GLN A 189 -2.62 6.75 19.43
C GLN A 189 -3.15 7.11 20.82
N SER A 190 -4.39 6.71 21.08
CA SER A 190 -4.95 6.71 22.42
C SER A 190 -4.70 5.34 23.07
N GLU A 191 -4.37 5.31 24.36
CA GLU A 191 -4.19 4.03 25.11
C GLU A 191 -5.40 3.10 25.00
N ASP A 192 -6.59 3.67 24.80
CA ASP A 192 -7.86 2.94 24.72
C ASP A 192 -8.35 2.68 23.28
N SER A 193 -7.61 3.10 22.25
CA SER A 193 -8.07 2.98 20.86
C SER A 193 -6.93 2.61 19.91
N PRO A 194 -6.93 1.38 19.39
CA PRO A 194 -5.90 0.94 18.46
C PRO A 194 -5.96 1.76 17.15
N VAL A 195 -4.85 1.79 16.45
CA VAL A 195 -4.77 2.44 15.14
C VAL A 195 -5.51 1.60 14.10
N THR A 196 -6.59 2.15 13.58
CA THR A 196 -7.42 1.54 12.53
C THR A 196 -7.41 2.42 11.27
N PRO A 197 -7.85 1.93 10.11
CA PRO A 197 -7.99 2.76 8.91
C PRO A 197 -8.81 4.04 9.15
N ALA A 198 -9.84 3.98 9.97
CA ALA A 198 -10.72 5.10 10.28
C ALA A 198 -10.09 6.10 11.26
N THR A 199 -9.20 5.64 12.15
CA THR A 199 -8.56 6.48 13.18
C THR A 199 -7.15 6.91 12.82
N PHE A 200 -6.60 6.48 11.69
CA PHE A 200 -5.25 6.79 11.26
C PHE A 200 -5.09 8.27 10.91
N LEU A 201 -4.67 9.05 11.88
CA LEU A 201 -4.54 10.49 11.74
C LEU A 201 -3.09 10.94 11.88
N ILE A 202 -2.50 11.41 10.80
CA ILE A 202 -1.13 11.94 10.76
C ILE A 202 -1.15 13.41 11.19
N ARG A 203 -0.47 13.72 12.29
CA ARG A 203 -0.40 15.09 12.86
C ARG A 203 1.01 15.67 12.74
N PRO A 204 1.16 16.88 12.19
CA PRO A 204 2.44 17.58 12.18
C PRO A 204 2.85 17.97 13.61
N GLN A 205 4.13 17.80 13.92
CA GLN A 205 4.72 18.19 15.21
C GLN A 205 5.73 19.31 15.02
N THR A 206 6.71 19.11 14.16
CA THR A 206 7.77 20.09 13.90
C THR A 206 8.01 20.27 12.39
N ARG A 207 8.81 21.27 12.00
CA ARG A 207 9.06 21.64 10.61
C ARG A 207 10.56 21.71 10.28
N LEU A 208 11.37 20.90 10.92
CA LEU A 208 12.82 20.90 10.67
C LEU A 208 13.20 20.05 9.46
N GLY A 209 12.56 18.93 9.30
CA GLY A 209 12.83 17.96 8.27
C GLY A 209 14.11 17.15 8.50
N ALA A 210 14.07 15.90 8.12
CA ALA A 210 15.19 14.97 8.22
C ALA A 210 16.00 14.91 6.91
N LYS A 211 17.30 14.65 7.03
CA LYS A 211 18.21 14.51 5.91
C LYS A 211 18.05 13.14 5.25
N PRO A 212 17.70 13.07 3.95
CA PRO A 212 17.63 11.79 3.24
C PRO A 212 18.97 11.06 3.24
N GLY A 213 18.93 9.74 3.33
CA GLY A 213 20.10 8.88 3.28
C GLY A 213 20.91 8.82 4.59
N VAL A 214 20.46 9.48 5.64
CA VAL A 214 21.03 9.33 6.99
C VAL A 214 20.03 8.54 7.83
N PRO A 215 20.45 7.44 8.46
CA PRO A 215 19.61 6.66 9.36
C PRO A 215 19.07 7.52 10.52
N ILE A 216 17.90 7.18 10.97
CA ILE A 216 17.28 7.76 12.17
C ILE A 216 17.18 6.64 13.18
N GLU A 217 17.75 6.85 14.35
CA GLU A 217 17.84 5.83 15.38
C GLU A 217 16.99 6.22 16.59
N ASP A 218 16.42 5.23 17.26
CA ASP A 218 15.74 5.42 18.53
C ASP A 218 16.73 5.23 19.68
N LEU A 219 16.83 6.24 20.53
CA LEU A 219 17.65 6.23 21.72
C LEU A 219 16.78 6.55 22.94
N ASN A 220 16.46 5.53 23.73
CA ASN A 220 15.65 5.68 24.96
C ASN A 220 14.31 6.42 24.74
N GLY A 221 13.61 6.11 23.64
CA GLY A 221 12.33 6.73 23.29
C GLY A 221 12.42 8.09 22.58
N ALA A 222 13.63 8.63 22.40
CA ALA A 222 13.88 9.78 21.54
C ALA A 222 14.40 9.31 20.17
N SER A 223 13.82 9.79 19.08
CA SER A 223 14.38 9.55 17.74
C SER A 223 15.45 10.59 17.44
N VAL A 224 16.67 10.14 17.22
CA VAL A 224 17.82 10.98 16.87
C VAL A 224 17.97 11.07 15.37
N PHE A 225 17.98 12.27 14.82
CA PHE A 225 18.06 12.48 13.38
C PHE A 225 18.93 13.70 13.02
N VAL A 226 19.46 13.66 11.79
CA VAL A 226 20.18 14.81 11.22
C VAL A 226 19.16 15.71 10.51
N GLN A 227 19.15 16.99 10.85
CA GLN A 227 18.32 17.99 10.18
C GLN A 227 18.58 18.00 8.66
N ARG A 228 17.56 18.31 7.87
CA ARG A 228 17.63 18.30 6.38
C ARG A 228 18.86 19.02 5.82
N GLN A 229 19.26 20.12 6.41
CA GLN A 229 20.43 20.89 5.96
C GLN A 229 21.78 20.26 6.37
N GLY A 230 21.79 19.22 7.19
CA GLY A 230 22.98 18.52 7.65
C GLY A 230 23.82 19.29 8.66
N LYS A 231 23.27 20.32 9.30
CA LYS A 231 24.01 21.22 10.20
C LYS A 231 23.81 20.93 11.67
N ALA A 232 22.79 20.14 12.02
CA ALA A 232 22.46 19.81 13.40
C ALA A 232 21.99 18.37 13.52
N ILE A 233 22.29 17.78 14.66
CA ILE A 233 21.71 16.52 15.13
C ILE A 233 20.64 16.90 16.13
N ASN A 234 19.45 16.34 15.99
CA ASN A 234 18.30 16.67 16.81
C ASN A 234 17.72 15.38 17.42
N ALA A 235 17.16 15.52 18.62
CA ALA A 235 16.39 14.50 19.28
C ALA A 235 14.90 14.86 19.24
N PHE A 236 14.08 13.97 18.69
CA PHE A 236 12.62 14.11 18.64
C PHE A 236 12.01 13.21 19.71
N GLN A 237 11.40 13.82 20.70
CA GLN A 237 10.86 13.10 21.86
C GLN A 237 9.55 13.71 22.35
N PHE A 238 8.76 12.90 23.06
CA PHE A 238 7.54 13.34 23.68
C PHE A 238 7.83 14.17 24.95
N GLY A 239 7.29 15.37 25.00
CA GLY A 239 7.36 16.27 26.15
C GLY A 239 6.10 16.16 26.99
N SER A 240 6.16 15.51 28.15
CA SER A 240 5.01 15.34 29.04
C SER A 240 4.42 16.68 29.52
N GLY A 241 5.26 17.70 29.69
CA GLY A 241 4.82 19.04 30.13
C GLY A 241 4.05 19.82 29.05
N THR A 242 4.23 19.50 27.79
CA THR A 242 3.55 20.14 26.64
C THR A 242 2.55 19.24 25.95
N ASN A 243 2.50 17.96 26.35
CA ASN A 243 1.68 16.93 25.72
C ASN A 243 1.84 16.89 24.18
N SER A 244 3.06 17.07 23.72
CA SER A 244 3.40 17.07 22.29
C SER A 244 4.83 16.61 22.06
N TYR A 245 5.11 16.14 20.86
CA TYR A 245 6.48 15.83 20.45
C TYR A 245 7.25 17.11 20.16
N GLN A 246 8.46 17.17 20.67
CA GLN A 246 9.37 18.30 20.54
C GLN A 246 10.73 17.87 20.01
N VAL A 247 11.42 18.84 19.42
CA VAL A 247 12.82 18.64 18.98
C VAL A 247 13.73 19.40 19.94
N GLN A 248 14.76 18.69 20.39
CA GLN A 248 15.89 19.26 21.15
C GLN A 248 17.15 19.10 20.30
N GLN A 249 18.02 20.10 20.35
CA GLN A 249 19.30 20.14 19.64
C GLN A 249 20.43 19.73 20.58
#